data_5e41705f2bb24fca194d671a92117058
#
_entry.id   5e41705f2bb24fca194d671a92117058
#
_cell.length_a   1.000
_cell.length_b   1.000
_cell.length_c   1.000
_cell.angle_alpha   90.00
_cell.angle_beta   90.00
_cell.angle_gamma   90.00
#
_symmetry.space_group_name_H-M   'P 1'
#
loop_
_entity.id
_entity.type
_entity.pdbx_description
1 polymer ?
#
loop_
_entity_poly.entity_id
_entity_poly.type
_entity_poly.pdbx_seq_one_letter_code
_entity_poly.pdbx_strand_id
1 'polypeptide(L)'
;MELKLPPPLVALICAVIIYFLPNYVEPNWVYQSFAAICLIFGIGVDLCALWSFRQNKTTINPLDPNKTSALTTEGIYRFSRNPMYLGLASLLSAWAFWLGNAFALLVVWGFIAYITRFQIEPEERILEQKFGESYRQYKQNVARWL
;
A
#
# COMPACT_ATOMS: atom_id res chain seq x y z
N MET A 1 13.26 -11.89 -7.05
CA MET A 1 11.92 -11.44 -7.49
C MET A 1 11.67 -9.96 -7.15
N GLU A 2 12.68 -9.26 -6.67
CA GLU A 2 12.57 -7.85 -6.27
C GLU A 2 12.16 -6.96 -7.45
N LEU A 3 11.19 -6.04 -7.22
CA LEU A 3 10.69 -5.02 -8.19
C LEU A 3 10.19 -5.57 -9.54
N LYS A 4 9.81 -6.86 -9.62
CA LYS A 4 9.39 -7.47 -10.90
C LYS A 4 7.90 -7.41 -11.14
N LEU A 5 7.09 -7.52 -10.09
CA LEU A 5 5.64 -7.51 -10.22
C LEU A 5 5.08 -6.16 -9.79
N PRO A 6 4.29 -5.50 -10.64
CA PRO A 6 3.62 -4.26 -10.24
C PRO A 6 2.72 -4.51 -9.02
N PRO A 7 2.80 -3.68 -7.96
CA PRO A 7 1.98 -3.83 -6.77
C PRO A 7 0.47 -3.95 -7.02
N PRO A 8 -0.13 -3.21 -7.98
CA PRO A 8 -1.54 -3.40 -8.33
C PRO A 8 -1.85 -4.80 -8.87
N LEU A 9 -0.91 -5.43 -9.59
CA LEU A 9 -1.09 -6.81 -10.07
C LEU A 9 -1.09 -7.80 -8.91
N VAL A 10 -0.20 -7.62 -7.93
CA VAL A 10 -0.18 -8.44 -6.71
C VAL A 10 -1.48 -8.27 -5.94
N ALA A 11 -1.97 -7.03 -5.79
CA ALA A 11 -3.26 -6.75 -5.17
C ALA A 11 -4.43 -7.43 -5.91
N LEU A 12 -4.43 -7.39 -7.24
CA LEU A 12 -5.44 -8.07 -8.05
C LEU A 12 -5.43 -9.60 -7.83
N ILE A 13 -4.24 -10.21 -7.80
CA ILE A 13 -4.11 -11.65 -7.49
C ILE A 13 -4.68 -11.95 -6.09
N CYS A 14 -4.34 -11.14 -5.09
CA CYS A 14 -4.89 -11.29 -3.75
C CYS A 14 -6.41 -11.11 -3.73
N ALA A 15 -6.97 -10.15 -4.47
CA ALA A 15 -8.42 -9.95 -4.58
C ALA A 15 -9.14 -11.15 -5.20
N VAL A 16 -8.54 -11.78 -6.21
CA VAL A 16 -9.04 -13.02 -6.83
C VAL A 16 -8.99 -14.18 -5.82
N ILE A 17 -7.88 -14.33 -5.08
CA ILE A 17 -7.78 -15.35 -4.01
C ILE A 17 -8.88 -15.13 -2.98
N ILE A 18 -9.07 -13.90 -2.49
CA ILE A 18 -10.10 -13.55 -1.51
C ILE A 18 -11.49 -13.93 -2.04
N TYR A 19 -11.78 -13.69 -3.32
CA TYR A 19 -13.07 -14.00 -3.93
C TYR A 19 -13.38 -15.51 -3.92
N PHE A 20 -12.38 -16.36 -4.13
CA PHE A 20 -12.55 -17.82 -4.14
C PHE A 20 -12.44 -18.49 -2.76
N LEU A 21 -12.12 -17.72 -1.70
CA LEU A 21 -12.16 -18.27 -0.34
C LEU A 21 -13.60 -18.53 0.09
N PRO A 22 -13.85 -19.64 0.84
CA PRO A 22 -15.18 -19.93 1.33
C PRO A 22 -15.64 -18.85 2.34
N ASN A 23 -16.86 -18.37 2.15
CA ASN A 23 -17.49 -17.43 3.06
C ASN A 23 -18.16 -18.19 4.20
N TYR A 24 -17.82 -17.84 5.43
CA TYR A 24 -18.34 -18.50 6.64
C TYR A 24 -19.43 -17.69 7.34
N VAL A 25 -19.59 -16.43 6.96
CA VAL A 25 -20.54 -15.51 7.59
C VAL A 25 -21.29 -14.75 6.53
N GLU A 26 -22.62 -14.69 6.67
CA GLU A 26 -23.43 -13.81 5.82
C GLU A 26 -23.04 -12.35 6.08
N PRO A 27 -22.80 -11.56 5.01
CA PRO A 27 -22.49 -10.15 5.14
C PRO A 27 -23.62 -9.43 5.89
N ASN A 28 -23.28 -8.78 6.99
CA ASN A 28 -24.21 -8.00 7.78
C ASN A 28 -23.78 -6.52 7.84
N TRP A 29 -24.58 -5.68 8.45
CA TRP A 29 -24.33 -4.25 8.51
C TRP A 29 -22.97 -3.90 9.16
N VAL A 30 -22.44 -4.72 10.08
CA VAL A 30 -21.13 -4.52 10.71
C VAL A 30 -20.02 -4.71 9.69
N TYR A 31 -20.06 -5.81 8.94
CA TYR A 31 -19.09 -6.08 7.87
C TYR A 31 -19.15 -5.00 6.77
N GLN A 32 -20.36 -4.59 6.38
CA GLN A 32 -20.55 -3.52 5.38
C GLN A 32 -20.00 -2.18 5.87
N SER A 33 -20.14 -1.86 7.16
CA SER A 33 -19.58 -0.65 7.76
C SER A 33 -18.05 -0.67 7.74
N PHE A 34 -17.42 -1.78 8.12
CA PHE A 34 -15.97 -1.94 8.02
C PHE A 34 -15.48 -1.87 6.58
N ALA A 35 -16.18 -2.50 5.64
CA ALA A 35 -15.87 -2.41 4.22
C ALA A 35 -15.91 -0.95 3.73
N ALA A 36 -16.95 -0.20 4.08
CA ALA A 36 -17.08 1.20 3.70
C ALA A 36 -15.96 2.08 4.30
N ILE A 37 -15.63 1.88 5.57
CA ILE A 37 -14.52 2.61 6.24
C ILE A 37 -13.20 2.32 5.53
N CYS A 38 -12.86 1.05 5.30
CA CYS A 38 -11.63 0.67 4.61
C CYS A 38 -11.58 1.18 3.17
N LEU A 39 -12.71 1.18 2.46
CA LEU A 39 -12.82 1.68 1.09
C LEU A 39 -12.56 3.19 1.04
N ILE A 40 -13.25 3.97 1.88
CA ILE A 40 -13.09 5.44 1.93
C ILE A 40 -11.67 5.80 2.33
N PHE A 41 -11.12 5.13 3.34
CA PHE A 41 -9.74 5.35 3.78
C PHE A 41 -8.74 5.02 2.68
N GLY A 42 -8.85 3.85 2.03
CA GLY A 42 -7.94 3.42 0.96
C GLY A 42 -7.94 4.39 -0.22
N ILE A 43 -9.14 4.74 -0.73
CA ILE A 43 -9.27 5.71 -1.83
C ILE A 43 -8.71 7.08 -1.40
N GLY A 44 -9.02 7.56 -0.20
CA GLY A 44 -8.53 8.83 0.31
C GLY A 44 -7.00 8.89 0.38
N VAL A 45 -6.37 7.84 0.91
CA VAL A 45 -4.91 7.73 0.99
C VAL A 45 -4.28 7.71 -0.41
N ASP A 46 -4.83 6.92 -1.35
CA ASP A 46 -4.31 6.83 -2.71
C ASP A 46 -4.43 8.17 -3.45
N LEU A 47 -5.55 8.87 -3.33
CA LEU A 47 -5.73 10.19 -3.93
C LEU A 47 -4.76 11.23 -3.34
N CYS A 48 -4.56 11.22 -2.02
CA CYS A 48 -3.57 12.10 -1.36
C CYS A 48 -2.14 11.79 -1.83
N ALA A 49 -1.80 10.50 -1.98
CA ALA A 49 -0.49 10.08 -2.46
C ALA A 49 -0.25 10.54 -3.92
N LEU A 50 -1.23 10.32 -4.79
CA LEU A 50 -1.16 10.77 -6.18
C LEU A 50 -1.03 12.30 -6.29
N TRP A 51 -1.76 13.02 -5.45
CA TRP A 51 -1.67 14.50 -5.42
C TRP A 51 -0.29 14.96 -4.97
N SER A 52 0.27 14.36 -3.91
CA SER A 52 1.64 14.67 -3.44
C SER A 52 2.70 14.46 -4.54
N PHE A 53 2.59 13.38 -5.33
CA PHE A 53 3.50 13.17 -6.48
C PHE A 53 3.35 14.23 -7.57
N ARG A 54 2.11 14.62 -7.90
CA ARG A 54 1.87 15.66 -8.90
C ARG A 54 2.48 17.01 -8.49
N GLN A 55 2.37 17.37 -7.20
CA GLN A 55 2.96 18.63 -6.69
C GLN A 55 4.49 18.61 -6.76
N ASN A 56 5.12 17.50 -6.42
CA ASN A 56 6.58 17.37 -6.38
C ASN A 56 7.22 17.09 -7.76
N LYS A 57 6.43 17.02 -8.84
CA LYS A 57 6.88 16.73 -10.22
C LYS A 57 7.82 15.53 -10.31
N THR A 58 7.64 14.52 -9.43
CA THR A 58 8.44 13.30 -9.41
C THR A 58 7.69 12.13 -10.05
N THR A 59 8.42 11.06 -10.37
CA THR A 59 7.84 9.89 -11.04
C THR A 59 7.19 8.92 -10.04
N ILE A 60 6.02 8.37 -10.41
CA ILE A 60 5.23 7.42 -9.61
C ILE A 60 5.64 5.96 -9.93
N ASN A 61 6.73 5.72 -10.67
CA ASN A 61 7.02 4.37 -11.14
C ASN A 61 7.66 3.51 -10.03
N PRO A 62 6.91 2.59 -9.38
CA PRO A 62 7.44 1.74 -8.32
C PRO A 62 8.42 0.66 -8.83
N LEU A 63 8.47 0.44 -10.15
CA LEU A 63 9.37 -0.54 -10.76
C LEU A 63 10.74 0.05 -11.10
N ASP A 64 10.90 1.38 -11.05
CA ASP A 64 12.15 2.06 -11.34
C ASP A 64 12.39 3.24 -10.40
N PRO A 65 12.74 2.98 -9.12
CA PRO A 65 13.01 4.01 -8.12
C PRO A 65 14.20 4.91 -8.51
N ASN A 66 15.07 4.45 -9.42
CA ASN A 66 16.20 5.24 -9.91
C ASN A 66 15.76 6.50 -10.67
N LYS A 67 14.56 6.51 -11.24
CA LYS A 67 13.99 7.67 -11.94
C LYS A 67 13.36 8.71 -11.01
N THR A 68 13.22 8.42 -9.72
CA THR A 68 12.71 9.39 -8.74
C THR A 68 13.63 10.60 -8.67
N SER A 69 13.16 11.77 -9.06
CA SER A 69 13.96 12.99 -9.14
C SER A 69 14.03 13.75 -7.82
N ALA A 70 13.06 13.58 -6.92
CA ALA A 70 12.97 14.24 -5.64
C ALA A 70 12.38 13.32 -4.57
N LEU A 71 12.87 13.42 -3.34
CA LEU A 71 12.33 12.72 -2.19
C LEU A 71 11.06 13.44 -1.72
N THR A 72 9.90 12.77 -1.83
CA THR A 72 8.62 13.30 -1.34
C THR A 72 8.46 12.94 0.13
N THR A 73 8.47 13.94 1.01
CA THR A 73 8.33 13.79 2.47
C THR A 73 7.14 14.57 3.04
N GLU A 74 6.38 15.24 2.17
CA GLU A 74 5.28 16.13 2.54
C GLU A 74 3.91 15.48 2.35
N GLY A 75 2.87 16.13 2.86
CA GLY A 75 1.50 15.65 2.76
C GLY A 75 1.31 14.32 3.48
N ILE A 76 0.73 13.34 2.79
CA ILE A 76 0.46 11.99 3.32
C ILE A 76 1.76 11.24 3.67
N TYR A 77 2.90 11.60 3.05
CA TYR A 77 4.22 11.02 3.30
C TYR A 77 4.83 11.41 4.66
N ARG A 78 4.19 12.30 5.42
CA ARG A 78 4.52 12.57 6.82
C ARG A 78 4.01 11.49 7.78
N PHE A 79 3.00 10.73 7.36
CA PHE A 79 2.35 9.71 8.20
C PHE A 79 2.78 8.30 7.82
N SER A 80 3.02 8.05 6.56
CA SER A 80 3.47 6.76 6.03
C SER A 80 4.51 6.98 4.94
N ARG A 81 5.55 6.13 4.91
CA ARG A 81 6.52 6.15 3.81
C ARG A 81 6.00 5.48 2.54
N ASN A 82 4.93 4.68 2.67
CA ASN A 82 4.38 3.87 1.58
C ASN A 82 2.84 4.00 1.49
N PRO A 83 2.29 5.23 1.38
CA PRO A 83 0.86 5.45 1.44
C PRO A 83 0.08 4.73 0.32
N MET A 84 0.62 4.60 -0.89
CA MET A 84 -0.04 3.87 -1.99
C MET A 84 -0.19 2.38 -1.69
N TYR A 85 0.79 1.76 -1.02
CA TYR A 85 0.65 0.34 -0.61
C TYR A 85 -0.31 0.18 0.55
N LEU A 86 -0.37 1.17 1.44
CA LEU A 86 -1.36 1.23 2.51
C LEU A 86 -2.78 1.34 1.95
N GLY A 87 -2.98 2.16 0.91
CA GLY A 87 -4.23 2.27 0.19
C GLY A 87 -4.67 0.93 -0.41
N LEU A 88 -3.78 0.25 -1.15
CA LEU A 88 -4.04 -1.08 -1.71
C LEU A 88 -4.39 -2.12 -0.63
N ALA A 89 -3.68 -2.16 0.50
CA ALA A 89 -3.99 -3.06 1.62
C ALA A 89 -5.37 -2.76 2.21
N SER A 90 -5.75 -1.48 2.32
CA SER A 90 -7.08 -1.06 2.77
C SER A 90 -8.18 -1.46 1.79
N LEU A 91 -7.96 -1.32 0.49
CA LEU A 91 -8.92 -1.76 -0.53
C LEU A 91 -9.11 -3.29 -0.51
N LEU A 92 -8.05 -4.06 -0.32
CA LEU A 92 -8.16 -5.51 -0.12
C LEU A 92 -8.92 -5.87 1.16
N SER A 93 -8.72 -5.12 2.24
CA SER A 93 -9.47 -5.29 3.48
C SER A 93 -10.95 -4.97 3.29
N ALA A 94 -11.26 -3.89 2.56
CA ALA A 94 -12.63 -3.54 2.18
C ALA A 94 -13.31 -4.68 1.41
N TRP A 95 -12.61 -5.27 0.46
CA TRP A 95 -13.08 -6.40 -0.33
C TRP A 95 -13.35 -7.64 0.53
N ALA A 96 -12.43 -7.97 1.46
CA ALA A 96 -12.59 -9.08 2.41
C ALA A 96 -13.83 -8.90 3.29
N PHE A 97 -14.02 -7.71 3.85
CA PHE A 97 -15.21 -7.39 4.66
C PHE A 97 -16.49 -7.37 3.83
N TRP A 98 -16.45 -6.83 2.60
CA TRP A 98 -17.63 -6.83 1.72
C TRP A 98 -18.14 -8.23 1.42
N LEU A 99 -17.24 -9.20 1.26
CA LEU A 99 -17.60 -10.61 1.07
C LEU A 99 -17.94 -11.35 2.36
N GLY A 100 -17.92 -10.69 3.53
CA GLY A 100 -18.22 -11.34 4.81
C GLY A 100 -17.15 -12.31 5.30
N ASN A 101 -15.91 -12.20 4.81
CA ASN A 101 -14.84 -13.15 5.09
C ASN A 101 -13.68 -12.50 5.87
N ALA A 102 -13.77 -12.49 7.21
CA ALA A 102 -12.69 -11.97 8.05
C ALA A 102 -11.40 -12.81 7.94
N PHE A 103 -11.46 -14.11 7.62
CA PHE A 103 -10.27 -14.93 7.40
C PHE A 103 -9.48 -14.50 6.16
N ALA A 104 -10.14 -13.85 5.19
CA ALA A 104 -9.46 -13.27 4.04
C ALA A 104 -8.46 -12.17 4.42
N LEU A 105 -8.53 -11.61 5.64
CA LEU A 105 -7.49 -10.70 6.16
C LEU A 105 -6.11 -11.39 6.26
N LEU A 106 -6.05 -12.71 6.34
CA LEU A 106 -4.77 -13.44 6.24
C LEU A 106 -4.13 -13.27 4.87
N VAL A 107 -4.93 -13.16 3.80
CA VAL A 107 -4.42 -12.85 2.45
C VAL A 107 -3.90 -11.41 2.39
N VAL A 108 -4.59 -10.48 3.07
CA VAL A 108 -4.12 -9.08 3.19
C VAL A 108 -2.78 -9.02 3.93
N TRP A 109 -2.62 -9.78 5.01
CA TRP A 109 -1.34 -9.93 5.71
C TRP A 109 -0.25 -10.50 4.79
N GLY A 110 -0.57 -11.52 4.00
CA GLY A 110 0.32 -12.07 2.98
C GLY A 110 0.74 -11.02 1.95
N PHE A 111 -0.20 -10.19 1.49
CA PHE A 111 0.06 -9.05 0.61
C PHE A 111 1.04 -8.06 1.26
N ILE A 112 0.78 -7.64 2.52
CA ILE A 112 1.64 -6.73 3.27
C ILE A 112 3.05 -7.29 3.40
N ALA A 113 3.19 -8.56 3.78
CA ALA A 113 4.48 -9.23 3.92
C ALA A 113 5.22 -9.31 2.58
N TYR A 114 4.53 -9.71 1.50
CA TYR A 114 5.10 -9.79 0.17
C TYR A 114 5.58 -8.42 -0.34
N ILE A 115 4.71 -7.39 -0.27
CA ILE A 115 5.06 -6.03 -0.71
C ILE A 115 6.21 -5.48 0.13
N THR A 116 6.20 -5.69 1.44
CA THR A 116 7.32 -5.27 2.31
C THR A 116 8.64 -5.87 1.84
N ARG A 117 8.68 -7.18 1.62
CA ARG A 117 9.92 -7.89 1.30
C ARG A 117 10.42 -7.65 -0.12
N PHE A 118 9.51 -7.67 -1.11
CA PHE A 118 9.90 -7.70 -2.52
C PHE A 118 9.77 -6.35 -3.24
N GLN A 119 9.08 -5.40 -2.63
CA GLN A 119 8.87 -4.06 -3.19
C GLN A 119 9.48 -2.98 -2.29
N ILE A 120 9.02 -2.84 -1.04
CA ILE A 120 9.41 -1.72 -0.17
C ILE A 120 10.88 -1.81 0.22
N GLU A 121 11.37 -2.94 0.69
CA GLU A 121 12.78 -3.06 1.11
C GLU A 121 13.78 -2.78 -0.02
N PRO A 122 13.58 -3.27 -1.25
CA PRO A 122 14.41 -2.87 -2.39
C PRO A 122 14.32 -1.38 -2.72
N GLU A 123 13.10 -0.80 -2.70
CA GLU A 123 12.92 0.65 -2.91
C GLU A 123 13.65 1.47 -1.85
N GLU A 124 13.52 1.11 -0.58
CA GLU A 124 14.23 1.78 0.53
C GLU A 124 15.74 1.75 0.36
N ARG A 125 16.32 0.61 -0.10
CA ARG A 125 17.77 0.52 -0.37
C ARG A 125 18.20 1.46 -1.48
N ILE A 126 17.43 1.54 -2.57
CA ILE A 126 17.74 2.43 -3.71
C ILE A 126 17.61 3.90 -3.29
N LEU A 127 16.54 4.24 -2.57
CA LEU A 127 16.33 5.60 -2.08
C LEU A 127 17.41 6.03 -1.08
N GLU A 128 17.86 5.12 -0.22
CA GLU A 128 18.94 5.40 0.73
C GLU A 128 20.30 5.59 0.03
N GLN A 129 20.58 4.82 -1.02
CA GLN A 129 21.77 5.02 -1.85
C GLN A 129 21.73 6.36 -2.59
N LYS A 130 20.54 6.76 -3.05
CA LYS A 130 20.37 7.97 -3.88
C LYS A 130 20.33 9.25 -3.05
N PHE A 131 19.64 9.27 -1.94
CA PHE A 131 19.37 10.44 -1.12
C PHE A 131 20.17 10.48 0.20
N GLY A 132 20.89 9.40 0.53
CA GLY A 132 21.82 9.33 1.65
C GLY A 132 21.20 9.72 2.98
N GLU A 133 21.80 10.70 3.65
CA GLU A 133 21.43 11.15 4.98
C GLU A 133 20.00 11.70 5.06
N SER A 134 19.56 12.41 4.03
CA SER A 134 18.18 12.95 3.97
C SER A 134 17.13 11.83 4.06
N TYR A 135 17.36 10.70 3.38
CA TYR A 135 16.45 9.57 3.47
C TYR A 135 16.54 8.85 4.82
N ARG A 136 17.73 8.77 5.44
CA ARG A 136 17.90 8.17 6.78
C ARG A 136 17.15 8.96 7.85
N GLN A 137 17.23 10.30 7.83
CA GLN A 137 16.46 11.15 8.73
C GLN A 137 14.95 10.98 8.53
N TYR A 138 14.50 10.88 7.28
CA TYR A 138 13.11 10.60 6.97
C TYR A 138 12.64 9.23 7.53
N LYS A 139 13.45 8.18 7.39
CA LYS A 139 13.19 6.84 7.96
C LYS A 139 13.08 6.84 9.49
N GLN A 140 13.81 7.70 10.17
CA GLN A 140 13.74 7.80 11.65
C GLN A 140 12.45 8.45 12.14
N ASN A 141 11.89 9.37 11.35
CA ASN A 141 10.76 10.19 11.76
C ASN A 141 9.40 9.65 11.25
N VAL A 142 9.38 8.82 10.23
CA VAL A 142 8.15 8.33 9.60
C VAL A 142 8.17 6.82 9.52
N ALA A 143 7.07 6.19 9.95
CA ALA A 143 6.92 4.73 9.91
C ALA A 143 6.84 4.21 8.46
N ARG A 144 7.14 2.92 8.27
CA ARG A 144 7.05 2.25 6.97
C ARG A 144 5.61 2.17 6.46
N TRP A 145 4.69 1.79 7.36
CA TRP A 145 3.26 1.66 7.06
C TRP A 145 2.44 2.75 7.74
N LEU A 146 2.38 2.74 9.07
CA LEU A 146 1.72 3.73 9.96
C LEU A 146 2.50 3.85 11.26
#